data_79ffb7deca9703574bfa9a9ac1e47ad8
#
_entry.id   79ffb7deca9703574bfa9a9ac1e47ad8
#
_cell.length_a   1.000
_cell.length_b   1.000
_cell.length_c   1.000
_cell.angle_alpha   90.00
_cell.angle_beta   90.00
_cell.angle_gamma   90.00
#
_symmetry.space_group_name_H-M   'P 1'
#
loop_
_entity.id
_entity.type
_entity.pdbx_description
1 polymer ?
#
loop_
_entity_poly.entity_id
_entity_poly.type
_entity_poly.pdbx_seq_one_letter_code
_entity_poly.pdbx_strand_id
1 'polypeptide(L)'
;LLERENLTSFQRLLSWNCGYGEGWALYAERVMDILGFLQDPADRLGYLICRALRIARVVIDIGLHMDLPAPHGTEWSYENTVEYLIESAWLTRAGAESEINRYIAWPGQAITYKIGEEYWLAARSRAEQAGVPLVEFHERLLRSGSMPLAMLEELSVSI
;
A
#
# COMPACT_ATOMS: atom_id res chain seq x y z
N LEU A 1 18.10 -3.48 0.29
CA LEU A 1 18.49 -2.84 -0.99
C LEU A 1 19.94 -2.35 -0.98
N LEU A 2 20.42 -1.72 0.10
CA LEU A 2 21.77 -1.14 0.19
C LEU A 2 22.93 -2.13 -0.08
N GLU A 3 22.73 -3.40 0.21
CA GLU A 3 23.74 -4.47 0.09
C GLU A 3 23.72 -5.17 -1.27
N ARG A 4 22.86 -4.75 -2.21
CA ARG A 4 22.74 -5.40 -3.52
C ARG A 4 23.73 -4.84 -4.51
N GLU A 5 24.69 -5.64 -4.94
CA GLU A 5 25.75 -5.27 -5.88
C GLU A 5 25.25 -4.99 -7.32
N ASN A 6 24.11 -5.59 -7.69
CA ASN A 6 23.52 -5.44 -9.03
C ASN A 6 22.76 -4.13 -9.25
N LEU A 7 22.62 -3.29 -8.22
CA LEU A 7 21.94 -1.99 -8.32
C LEU A 7 22.97 -0.86 -8.44
N THR A 8 22.63 0.14 -9.25
CA THR A 8 23.42 1.38 -9.34
C THR A 8 23.38 2.13 -8.00
N SER A 9 24.32 3.04 -7.78
CA SER A 9 24.33 3.90 -6.58
C SER A 9 23.04 4.73 -6.46
N PHE A 10 22.51 5.21 -7.60
CA PHE A 10 21.23 5.91 -7.63
C PHE A 10 20.07 5.01 -7.14
N GLN A 11 19.95 3.79 -7.68
CA GLN A 11 18.92 2.85 -7.29
C GLN A 11 18.99 2.46 -5.81
N ARG A 12 20.20 2.34 -5.27
CA ARG A 12 20.39 1.99 -3.86
C ARG A 12 20.05 3.12 -2.90
N LEU A 13 20.33 4.37 -3.25
CA LEU A 13 20.34 5.49 -2.33
C LEU A 13 19.19 6.47 -2.55
N LEU A 14 18.71 6.64 -3.78
CA LEU A 14 17.81 7.74 -4.14
C LEU A 14 16.51 7.31 -4.84
N SER A 15 16.42 6.09 -5.40
CA SER A 15 15.27 5.68 -6.21
C SER A 15 14.10 5.12 -5.38
N TRP A 16 13.89 5.61 -4.16
CA TRP A 16 12.75 5.16 -3.38
C TRP A 16 11.43 5.59 -4.04
N ASN A 17 10.59 4.61 -4.39
CA ASN A 17 9.23 4.84 -4.87
C ASN A 17 8.23 4.32 -3.82
N CYS A 18 7.43 5.22 -3.26
CA CYS A 18 6.50 4.88 -2.20
C CYS A 18 5.49 3.82 -2.63
N GLY A 19 4.93 3.94 -3.84
CA GLY A 19 3.97 2.95 -4.36
C GLY A 19 4.56 1.54 -4.46
N TYR A 20 5.82 1.43 -4.89
CA TYR A 20 6.51 0.14 -4.93
C TYR A 20 6.75 -0.42 -3.53
N GLY A 21 7.36 0.36 -2.63
CA GLY A 21 7.77 -0.13 -1.30
C GLY A 21 6.59 -0.37 -0.36
N GLU A 22 5.67 0.58 -0.28
CA GLU A 22 4.49 0.46 0.58
C GLU A 22 3.46 -0.52 0.00
N GLY A 23 3.37 -0.58 -1.33
CA GLY A 23 2.56 -1.58 -2.02
C GLY A 23 3.07 -3.00 -1.77
N TRP A 24 4.40 -3.20 -1.82
CA TRP A 24 5.02 -4.46 -1.43
C TRP A 24 4.69 -4.84 0.01
N ALA A 25 4.78 -3.89 0.96
CA ALA A 25 4.49 -4.18 2.35
C ALA A 25 3.07 -4.74 2.52
N LEU A 26 2.07 -4.08 1.91
CA LEU A 26 0.67 -4.51 2.01
C LEU A 26 0.39 -5.82 1.25
N TYR A 27 1.01 -5.99 0.09
CA TYR A 27 0.96 -7.23 -0.68
C TYR A 27 1.59 -8.40 0.11
N ALA A 28 2.74 -8.19 0.76
CA ALA A 28 3.42 -9.20 1.55
C ALA A 28 2.58 -9.64 2.76
N GLU A 29 1.94 -8.70 3.48
CA GLU A 29 0.97 -9.03 4.54
C GLU A 29 -0.13 -9.97 4.03
N ARG A 30 -0.67 -9.71 2.84
CA ARG A 30 -1.68 -10.57 2.20
C ARG A 30 -1.12 -11.94 1.84
N VAL A 31 0.10 -12.01 1.33
CA VAL A 31 0.76 -13.30 1.03
C VAL A 31 0.94 -14.13 2.31
N MET A 32 1.32 -13.50 3.42
CA MET A 32 1.44 -14.17 4.71
C MET A 32 0.10 -14.73 5.24
N ASP A 33 -1.02 -14.00 5.03
CA ASP A 33 -2.36 -14.52 5.36
C ASP A 33 -2.70 -15.74 4.50
N ILE A 34 -2.47 -15.67 3.17
CA ILE A 34 -2.73 -16.79 2.25
C ILE A 34 -1.89 -18.03 2.59
N LEU A 35 -0.64 -17.83 3.00
CA LEU A 35 0.27 -18.91 3.41
C LEU A 35 -0.05 -19.47 4.81
N GLY A 36 -1.04 -18.92 5.51
CA GLY A 36 -1.51 -19.43 6.80
C GLY A 36 -0.66 -19.01 7.99
N PHE A 37 0.10 -17.91 7.90
CA PHE A 37 0.87 -17.41 9.04
C PHE A 37 0.04 -16.62 10.05
N LEU A 38 -1.17 -16.16 9.68
CA LEU A 38 -2.07 -15.41 10.55
C LEU A 38 -3.18 -16.33 11.09
N GLN A 39 -2.82 -17.36 11.86
CA GLN A 39 -3.74 -18.35 12.42
C GLN A 39 -4.39 -17.89 13.72
N ASP A 40 -3.69 -17.09 14.52
CA ASP A 40 -4.23 -16.57 15.76
C ASP A 40 -5.34 -15.53 15.45
N PRO A 41 -6.52 -15.63 16.10
CA PRO A 41 -7.60 -14.68 15.87
C PRO A 41 -7.25 -13.23 16.19
N ALA A 42 -6.37 -12.98 17.17
CA ALA A 42 -5.94 -11.63 17.52
C ALA A 42 -5.02 -11.04 16.43
N ASP A 43 -4.07 -11.85 15.90
CA ASP A 43 -3.21 -11.44 14.79
C ASP A 43 -4.04 -11.15 13.54
N ARG A 44 -5.01 -12.01 13.25
CA ARG A 44 -5.92 -11.83 12.12
C ARG A 44 -6.80 -10.58 12.27
N LEU A 45 -7.29 -10.30 13.47
CA LEU A 45 -8.04 -9.07 13.75
C LEU A 45 -7.14 -7.83 13.54
N GLY A 46 -5.93 -7.84 14.07
CA GLY A 46 -4.95 -6.77 13.88
C GLY A 46 -4.66 -6.52 12.40
N TYR A 47 -4.45 -7.57 11.63
CA TYR A 47 -4.29 -7.50 10.17
C TYR A 47 -5.49 -6.83 9.49
N LEU A 48 -6.72 -7.23 9.83
CA LEU A 48 -7.93 -6.66 9.23
C LEU A 48 -8.12 -5.18 9.59
N ILE A 49 -7.83 -4.77 10.83
CA ILE A 49 -7.85 -3.37 11.26
C ILE A 49 -6.83 -2.55 10.47
N CYS A 50 -5.61 -3.06 10.33
CA CYS A 50 -4.58 -2.40 9.54
C CYS A 50 -4.99 -2.27 8.06
N ARG A 51 -5.65 -3.25 7.49
CA ARG A 51 -6.19 -3.16 6.13
C ARG A 51 -7.32 -2.14 6.02
N ALA A 52 -8.24 -2.10 6.96
CA ALA A 52 -9.31 -1.11 7.01
C ALA A 52 -8.75 0.32 7.06
N LEU A 53 -7.73 0.56 7.89
CA LEU A 53 -7.02 1.84 7.93
C LEU A 53 -6.46 2.25 6.56
N ARG A 54 -5.80 1.33 5.86
CA ARG A 54 -5.19 1.63 4.56
C ARG A 54 -6.23 1.89 3.46
N ILE A 55 -7.40 1.28 3.55
CA ILE A 55 -8.54 1.58 2.65
C ILE A 55 -9.14 2.94 2.98
N ALA A 56 -9.39 3.24 4.26
CA ALA A 56 -9.92 4.52 4.71
C ALA A 56 -9.02 5.70 4.29
N ARG A 57 -7.70 5.52 4.32
CA ARG A 57 -6.72 6.51 3.82
C ARG A 57 -6.96 6.92 2.38
N VAL A 58 -7.32 5.97 1.50
CA VAL A 58 -7.60 6.27 0.09
C VAL A 58 -8.81 7.16 -0.04
N VAL A 59 -9.88 6.84 0.69
CA VAL A 59 -11.13 7.61 0.66
C VAL A 59 -10.89 9.04 1.16
N ILE A 60 -10.19 9.17 2.28
CA ILE A 60 -9.93 10.47 2.91
C ILE A 60 -8.98 11.32 2.05
N ASP A 61 -7.82 10.78 1.68
CA ASP A 61 -6.78 11.56 0.98
C ASP A 61 -7.29 12.06 -0.37
N ILE A 62 -7.94 11.19 -1.15
CA ILE A 62 -8.55 11.59 -2.42
C ILE A 62 -9.73 12.54 -2.17
N GLY A 63 -10.61 12.24 -1.23
CA GLY A 63 -11.77 13.06 -0.90
C GLY A 63 -11.40 14.49 -0.54
N LEU A 64 -10.44 14.65 0.37
CA LEU A 64 -9.97 15.96 0.82
C LEU A 64 -9.30 16.80 -0.28
N HIS A 65 -8.44 16.17 -1.09
CA HIS A 65 -7.59 16.90 -2.03
C HIS A 65 -8.23 17.09 -3.42
N MET A 66 -9.32 16.38 -3.71
CA MET A 66 -10.08 16.51 -4.96
C MET A 66 -11.47 17.08 -4.77
N ASP A 67 -11.77 17.61 -3.60
CA ASP A 67 -13.08 18.20 -3.26
C ASP A 67 -14.26 17.25 -3.56
N LEU A 68 -14.05 15.93 -3.34
CA LEU A 68 -15.11 14.96 -3.50
C LEU A 68 -15.95 14.88 -2.22
N PRO A 69 -17.28 14.60 -2.33
CA PRO A 69 -18.11 14.47 -1.13
C PRO A 69 -17.65 13.28 -0.26
N ALA A 70 -17.80 13.42 1.05
CA ALA A 70 -17.63 12.33 1.97
C ALA A 70 -18.66 11.21 1.71
N PRO A 71 -18.43 9.97 2.15
CA PRO A 71 -19.32 8.82 1.87
C PRO A 71 -20.79 9.03 2.25
N HIS A 72 -21.06 9.92 3.21
CA HIS A 72 -22.42 10.27 3.64
C HIS A 72 -23.01 11.50 2.92
N GLY A 73 -22.35 11.99 1.85
CA GLY A 73 -22.85 13.10 1.03
C GLY A 73 -22.62 14.49 1.63
N THR A 74 -21.81 14.58 2.70
CA THR A 74 -21.39 15.86 3.30
C THR A 74 -20.04 16.31 2.73
N GLU A 75 -19.71 17.58 2.90
CA GLU A 75 -18.35 18.07 2.65
C GLU A 75 -17.38 17.55 3.73
N TRP A 76 -16.13 17.33 3.35
CA TRP A 76 -15.09 16.98 4.31
C TRP A 76 -14.76 18.18 5.19
N SER A 77 -14.79 17.97 6.49
CA SER A 77 -14.24 18.87 7.52
C SER A 77 -13.19 18.10 8.30
N TYR A 78 -12.32 18.80 9.01
CA TYR A 78 -11.33 18.14 9.90
C TYR A 78 -12.01 17.13 10.84
N GLU A 79 -13.08 17.58 11.51
CA GLU A 79 -13.78 16.76 12.51
C GLU A 79 -14.42 15.51 11.91
N ASN A 80 -15.19 15.63 10.82
CA ASN A 80 -15.82 14.45 10.23
C ASN A 80 -14.81 13.50 9.57
N THR A 81 -13.65 14.00 9.18
CA THR A 81 -12.54 13.17 8.68
C THR A 81 -11.93 12.35 9.79
N VAL A 82 -11.73 12.96 10.98
CA VAL A 82 -11.24 12.26 12.18
C VAL A 82 -12.25 11.20 12.61
N GLU A 83 -13.54 11.54 12.69
CA GLU A 83 -14.60 10.56 13.05
C GLU A 83 -14.66 9.41 12.06
N TYR A 84 -14.64 9.68 10.77
CA TYR A 84 -14.63 8.63 9.74
C TYR A 84 -13.47 7.66 9.92
N LEU A 85 -12.29 8.16 10.28
CA LEU A 85 -11.11 7.31 10.48
C LEU A 85 -11.22 6.47 11.76
N ILE A 86 -11.78 7.03 12.84
CA ILE A 86 -12.07 6.31 14.08
C ILE A 86 -13.04 5.15 13.81
N GLU A 87 -14.15 5.42 13.14
CA GLU A 87 -15.18 4.43 12.85
C GLU A 87 -14.69 3.35 11.88
N SER A 88 -13.91 3.75 10.86
CA SER A 88 -13.46 2.81 9.83
C SER A 88 -12.29 1.93 10.25
N ALA A 89 -11.43 2.39 11.15
CA ALA A 89 -10.17 1.71 11.50
C ALA A 89 -9.95 1.54 13.00
N TRP A 90 -10.94 1.86 13.83
CA TRP A 90 -10.90 1.70 15.29
C TRP A 90 -9.70 2.37 15.96
N LEU A 91 -9.29 3.50 15.43
CA LEU A 91 -8.21 4.28 16.04
C LEU A 91 -8.69 5.03 17.28
N THR A 92 -7.76 5.34 18.16
CA THR A 92 -8.00 6.36 19.18
C THR A 92 -8.12 7.75 18.51
N ARG A 93 -8.84 8.69 19.14
CA ARG A 93 -8.95 10.06 18.60
C ARG A 93 -7.58 10.69 18.34
N ALA A 94 -6.66 10.61 19.28
CA ALA A 94 -5.31 11.15 19.11
C ALA A 94 -4.55 10.50 17.94
N GLY A 95 -4.73 9.20 17.73
CA GLY A 95 -4.17 8.49 16.58
C GLY A 95 -4.78 8.96 15.26
N ALA A 96 -6.10 9.11 15.20
CA ALA A 96 -6.80 9.59 14.02
C ALA A 96 -6.40 11.04 13.67
N GLU A 97 -6.36 11.95 14.65
CA GLU A 97 -5.91 13.33 14.46
C GLU A 97 -4.46 13.40 13.92
N SER A 98 -3.57 12.59 14.45
CA SER A 98 -2.18 12.49 13.95
C SER A 98 -2.12 12.06 12.49
N GLU A 99 -2.92 11.06 12.12
CA GLU A 99 -3.01 10.56 10.75
C GLU A 99 -3.59 11.63 9.81
N ILE A 100 -4.68 12.30 10.19
CA ILE A 100 -5.32 13.33 9.35
C ILE A 100 -4.38 14.52 9.13
N ASN A 101 -3.70 15.00 10.18
CA ASN A 101 -2.70 16.05 10.04
C ASN A 101 -1.59 15.67 9.03
N ARG A 102 -1.18 14.41 9.03
CA ARG A 102 -0.20 13.90 8.06
C ARG A 102 -0.75 13.89 6.63
N TYR A 103 -2.00 13.48 6.42
CA TYR A 103 -2.60 13.47 5.07
C TYR A 103 -2.75 14.88 4.51
N ILE A 104 -3.21 15.83 5.32
CA ILE A 104 -3.31 17.25 4.92
C ILE A 104 -1.94 17.81 4.54
N ALA A 105 -0.90 17.48 5.32
CA ALA A 105 0.46 17.98 5.09
C ALA A 105 1.20 17.29 3.94
N TRP A 106 0.78 16.08 3.55
CA TRP A 106 1.46 15.28 2.53
C TRP A 106 0.47 14.55 1.61
N PRO A 107 -0.18 15.28 0.68
CA PRO A 107 -1.15 14.73 -0.25
C PRO A 107 -0.60 13.56 -1.08
N GLY A 108 -1.40 12.52 -1.25
CA GLY A 108 -1.08 11.38 -2.09
C GLY A 108 -0.14 10.34 -1.48
N GLN A 109 0.49 10.60 -0.32
CA GLN A 109 1.37 9.61 0.31
C GLN A 109 0.55 8.47 0.95
N ALA A 110 -0.56 8.79 1.60
CA ALA A 110 -1.34 7.81 2.34
C ALA A 110 -1.99 6.75 1.43
N ILE A 111 -2.28 7.08 0.17
CA ILE A 111 -2.88 6.17 -0.81
C ILE A 111 -1.89 5.17 -1.40
N THR A 112 -0.58 5.41 -1.30
CA THR A 112 0.46 4.61 -1.96
C THR A 112 0.47 3.14 -1.52
N TYR A 113 0.06 2.87 -0.29
CA TYR A 113 -0.10 1.52 0.24
C TYR A 113 -1.09 0.69 -0.58
N LYS A 114 -2.34 1.17 -0.67
CA LYS A 114 -3.41 0.42 -1.32
C LYS A 114 -3.27 0.42 -2.84
N ILE A 115 -2.94 1.54 -3.44
CA ILE A 115 -2.69 1.62 -4.89
C ILE A 115 -1.49 0.74 -5.26
N GLY A 116 -0.41 0.80 -4.51
CA GLY A 116 0.76 -0.05 -4.74
C GLY A 116 0.43 -1.54 -4.62
N GLU A 117 -0.37 -1.96 -3.61
CA GLU A 117 -0.85 -3.35 -3.50
C GLU A 117 -1.57 -3.82 -4.77
N GLU A 118 -2.45 -2.98 -5.33
CA GLU A 118 -3.20 -3.35 -6.56
C GLU A 118 -2.25 -3.59 -7.75
N TYR A 119 -1.21 -2.77 -7.90
CA TYR A 119 -0.19 -3.01 -8.93
C TYR A 119 0.61 -4.29 -8.69
N TRP A 120 0.98 -4.60 -7.45
CA TRP A 120 1.64 -5.87 -7.12
C TRP A 120 0.75 -7.08 -7.40
N LEU A 121 -0.55 -7.00 -7.11
CA LEU A 121 -1.53 -8.05 -7.41
C LEU A 121 -1.74 -8.22 -8.91
N ALA A 122 -1.84 -7.12 -9.67
CA ALA A 122 -1.96 -7.16 -11.12
C ALA A 122 -0.71 -7.77 -11.77
N ALA A 123 0.48 -7.35 -11.33
CA ALA A 123 1.74 -7.90 -11.79
C ALA A 123 1.85 -9.40 -11.50
N ARG A 124 1.48 -9.84 -10.30
CA ARG A 124 1.39 -11.27 -9.95
C ARG A 124 0.44 -12.03 -10.86
N SER A 125 -0.77 -11.53 -11.06
CA SER A 125 -1.76 -12.18 -11.92
C SER A 125 -1.26 -12.38 -13.35
N ARG A 126 -0.55 -11.38 -13.90
CA ARG A 126 0.09 -11.48 -15.23
C ARG A 126 1.19 -12.53 -15.26
N ALA A 127 2.05 -12.57 -14.23
CA ALA A 127 3.10 -13.58 -14.13
C ALA A 127 2.53 -14.99 -14.04
N GLU A 128 1.48 -15.19 -13.24
CA GLU A 128 0.78 -16.48 -13.12
C GLU A 128 0.17 -16.92 -14.47
N GLN A 129 -0.45 -16.01 -15.21
CA GLN A 129 -1.01 -16.29 -16.56
C GLN A 129 0.09 -16.62 -17.58
N ALA A 130 1.27 -16.04 -17.44
CA ALA A 130 2.45 -16.35 -18.25
C ALA A 130 3.19 -17.63 -17.81
N GLY A 131 2.73 -18.31 -16.76
CA GLY A 131 3.35 -19.51 -16.22
C GLY A 131 4.63 -19.27 -15.41
N VAL A 132 4.90 -18.03 -14.98
CA VAL A 132 6.07 -17.70 -14.17
C VAL A 132 5.86 -18.19 -12.72
N PRO A 133 6.78 -19.00 -12.17
CA PRO A 133 6.69 -19.43 -10.77
C PRO A 133 6.70 -18.25 -9.79
N LEU A 134 5.88 -18.31 -8.75
CA LEU A 134 5.71 -17.22 -7.79
C LEU A 134 7.03 -16.79 -7.12
N VAL A 135 7.92 -17.74 -6.83
CA VAL A 135 9.24 -17.46 -6.25
C VAL A 135 10.08 -16.64 -7.23
N GLU A 136 10.09 -17.03 -8.50
CA GLU A 136 10.83 -16.32 -9.54
C GLU A 136 10.27 -14.91 -9.77
N PHE A 137 8.95 -14.75 -9.79
CA PHE A 137 8.29 -13.45 -9.84
C PHE A 137 8.75 -12.52 -8.71
N HIS A 138 8.70 -12.99 -7.46
CA HIS A 138 9.13 -12.19 -6.32
C HIS A 138 10.63 -11.87 -6.38
N GLU A 139 11.46 -12.86 -6.67
CA GLU A 139 12.91 -12.69 -6.70
C GLU A 139 13.32 -11.67 -7.75
N ARG A 140 12.76 -11.76 -8.95
CA ARG A 140 13.02 -10.84 -10.06
C ARG A 140 12.67 -9.40 -9.70
N LEU A 141 11.44 -9.16 -9.28
CA LEU A 141 10.99 -7.80 -9.00
C LEU A 141 11.69 -7.19 -7.80
N LEU A 142 11.92 -7.97 -6.74
CA LEU A 142 12.65 -7.49 -5.57
C LEU A 142 14.14 -7.24 -5.86
N ARG A 143 14.77 -8.01 -6.74
CA ARG A 143 16.16 -7.79 -7.16
C ARG A 143 16.33 -6.58 -8.05
N SER A 144 15.31 -6.20 -8.80
CA SER A 144 15.34 -5.01 -9.67
C SER A 144 15.38 -3.68 -8.90
N GLY A 145 15.09 -3.72 -7.60
CA GLY A 145 15.06 -2.52 -6.75
C GLY A 145 13.77 -1.72 -6.89
N SER A 146 13.71 -0.60 -6.20
CA SER A 146 12.53 0.27 -6.21
C SER A 146 12.36 0.94 -7.58
N MET A 147 11.12 0.95 -8.09
CA MET A 147 10.78 1.43 -9.42
C MET A 147 9.38 2.07 -9.46
N PRO A 148 9.06 2.87 -10.48
CA PRO A 148 7.68 3.31 -10.75
C PRO A 148 6.74 2.13 -10.96
N LEU A 149 5.49 2.24 -10.49
CA LEU A 149 4.51 1.15 -10.55
C LEU A 149 4.23 0.63 -11.97
N ALA A 150 4.25 1.49 -12.98
CA ALA A 150 4.08 1.07 -14.37
C ALA A 150 5.17 0.08 -14.82
N MET A 151 6.40 0.27 -14.39
CA MET A 151 7.51 -0.65 -14.69
C MET A 151 7.36 -2.01 -13.98
N LEU A 152 6.71 -2.03 -12.81
CA LEU A 152 6.45 -3.26 -12.08
C LEU A 152 5.63 -4.25 -12.92
N GLU A 153 4.59 -3.75 -13.57
CA GLU A 153 3.75 -4.57 -14.44
C GLU A 153 4.47 -5.06 -15.70
N GLU A 154 5.28 -4.20 -16.32
CA GLU A 154 6.06 -4.56 -17.52
C GLU A 154 7.09 -5.65 -17.20
N LEU A 155 7.82 -5.50 -16.10
CA LEU A 155 8.86 -6.45 -15.70
C LEU A 155 8.31 -7.78 -15.17
N SER A 156 7.03 -7.84 -14.80
CA SER A 156 6.43 -9.08 -14.28
C SER A 156 6.36 -10.22 -15.30
N VAL A 157 6.32 -9.89 -16.58
CA VAL A 157 6.19 -10.85 -17.70
C VAL A 157 7.38 -10.84 -18.67
N SER A 158 8.33 -9.91 -18.51
CA SER A 158 9.53 -9.85 -19.34
C SER A 158 10.49 -10.97 -18.92
N ILE A 159 10.48 -12.07 -19.67
CA ILE A 159 11.35 -13.23 -19.51
C ILE A 159 12.36 -13.26 -20.66
#